data_3d2b564b1c318b07107b523231716c67
#
_entry.id   3d2b564b1c318b07107b523231716c67
#
_cell.length_a   1.000
_cell.length_b   1.000
_cell.length_c   1.000
_cell.angle_alpha   90.00
_cell.angle_beta   90.00
_cell.angle_gamma   90.00
#
_symmetry.space_group_name_H-M   'P 1'
#
loop_
_entity.id
_entity.type
_entity.pdbx_description
1 polymer ?
#
loop_
_entity_poly.entity_id
_entity_poly.type
_entity_poly.pdbx_seq_one_letter_code
_entity_poly.pdbx_strand_id
1 'polypeptide(L)'
;MKILNAAQLPSDRVVQCPRGGFTSHRLVVETDGMGYSMTKTVVHPGKPHRWHYQHHLETCYCVSGKGLLINEASQEIVAIGPDVTYVLDKHDAHTFEALEPPPQTCMVGLMT
;
A
#
# COMPACT_ATOMS: atom_id res chain seq x y z
N MET A 1 -4.44 3.08 -25.28
CA MET A 1 -5.22 3.08 -24.04
C MET A 1 -5.29 1.65 -23.51
N LYS A 2 -5.10 1.45 -22.21
CA LYS A 2 -5.23 0.15 -21.55
C LYS A 2 -6.29 0.25 -20.46
N ILE A 3 -7.05 -0.83 -20.30
CA ILE A 3 -8.07 -0.92 -19.25
C ILE A 3 -7.76 -2.17 -18.44
N LEU A 4 -7.63 -2.02 -17.13
CA LEU A 4 -7.23 -3.09 -16.22
C LEU A 4 -8.30 -3.26 -15.15
N ASN A 5 -8.52 -4.51 -14.75
CA ASN A 5 -9.40 -4.86 -13.63
C ASN A 5 -8.57 -5.60 -12.59
N ALA A 6 -8.49 -5.07 -11.37
CA ALA A 6 -7.69 -5.66 -10.32
C ALA A 6 -8.10 -7.10 -9.99
N ALA A 7 -9.38 -7.44 -10.16
CA ALA A 7 -9.88 -8.79 -9.92
C ALA A 7 -9.52 -9.79 -11.03
N GLN A 8 -9.01 -9.30 -12.16
CA GLN A 8 -8.74 -10.11 -13.36
C GLN A 8 -7.29 -10.00 -13.82
N LEU A 9 -6.39 -9.53 -12.98
CA LEU A 9 -4.97 -9.42 -13.31
C LEU A 9 -4.33 -10.80 -13.51
N PRO A 10 -3.33 -10.91 -14.43
CA PRO A 10 -2.52 -12.13 -14.52
C PRO A 10 -1.85 -12.42 -13.17
N SER A 11 -1.57 -13.69 -12.92
CA SER A 11 -1.00 -14.13 -11.63
C SER A 11 0.36 -13.49 -11.32
N ASP A 12 1.15 -13.11 -12.33
CA ASP A 12 2.43 -12.43 -12.14
C ASP A 12 2.29 -10.97 -11.71
N ARG A 13 1.07 -10.43 -11.75
CA ARG A 13 0.75 -9.07 -11.28
C ARG A 13 0.10 -9.05 -9.90
N VAL A 14 -0.08 -10.21 -9.26
CA VAL A 14 -0.65 -10.32 -7.93
C VAL A 14 0.41 -10.90 -7.00
N VAL A 15 0.83 -10.11 -6.01
CA VAL A 15 1.89 -10.50 -5.07
C VAL A 15 1.29 -10.66 -3.69
N GLN A 16 1.45 -11.86 -3.13
CA GLN A 16 1.06 -12.13 -1.76
C GLN A 16 2.29 -12.13 -0.86
N CYS A 17 2.18 -11.53 0.31
CA CYS A 17 3.23 -11.60 1.30
C CYS A 17 3.46 -13.07 1.70
N PRO A 18 4.70 -13.60 1.63
CA PRO A 18 4.97 -15.00 1.99
C PRO A 18 4.56 -15.38 3.41
N ARG A 19 4.50 -14.39 4.31
CA ARG A 19 4.07 -14.59 5.70
C ARG A 19 2.57 -14.37 5.90
N GLY A 20 1.82 -14.16 4.81
CA GLY A 20 0.47 -13.65 4.87
C GLY A 20 0.46 -12.18 5.25
N GLY A 21 -0.72 -11.59 5.39
CA GLY A 21 -0.87 -10.23 5.90
C GLY A 21 -1.20 -9.19 4.84
N PHE A 22 -0.71 -9.30 3.60
CA PHE A 22 -1.18 -8.42 2.54
C PHE A 22 -1.14 -9.08 1.16
N THR A 23 -1.96 -8.55 0.26
CA THR A 23 -1.97 -8.90 -1.16
C THR A 23 -1.88 -7.61 -1.97
N SER A 24 -0.92 -7.55 -2.88
CA SER A 24 -0.70 -6.39 -3.75
C SER A 24 -1.12 -6.72 -5.18
N HIS A 25 -2.11 -6.01 -5.69
CA HIS A 25 -2.57 -6.11 -7.08
C HIS A 25 -1.87 -5.00 -7.88
N ARG A 26 -0.89 -5.36 -8.69
CA ARG A 26 -0.03 -4.43 -9.42
C ARG A 26 -0.68 -4.01 -10.72
N LEU A 27 -1.29 -2.84 -10.73
CA LEU A 27 -1.99 -2.31 -11.89
C LEU A 27 -1.02 -1.70 -12.90
N VAL A 28 -0.10 -0.87 -12.42
CA VAL A 28 0.95 -0.26 -13.23
C VAL A 28 2.28 -0.56 -12.55
N VAL A 29 3.24 -1.06 -13.31
CA VAL A 29 4.59 -1.36 -12.81
C VAL A 29 5.63 -0.55 -13.58
N GLU A 30 6.85 -0.52 -13.06
CA GLU A 30 7.95 0.27 -13.63
C GLU A 30 8.18 -0.02 -15.11
N THR A 31 8.12 -1.28 -15.51
CA THR A 31 8.35 -1.67 -16.91
C THR A 31 7.24 -1.21 -17.87
N ASP A 32 6.11 -0.74 -17.36
CA ASP A 32 5.08 -0.13 -18.20
C ASP A 32 5.49 1.26 -18.70
N GLY A 33 6.57 1.84 -18.16
CA GLY A 33 7.17 3.07 -18.66
C GLY A 33 6.39 4.34 -18.37
N MET A 34 5.53 4.34 -17.36
CA MET A 34 4.70 5.50 -17.03
C MET A 34 5.36 6.50 -16.07
N GLY A 35 6.53 6.15 -15.51
CA GLY A 35 7.21 6.99 -14.51
C GLY A 35 6.69 6.83 -13.09
N TYR A 36 5.69 5.99 -12.90
CA TYR A 36 5.14 5.63 -11.60
C TYR A 36 4.65 4.20 -11.61
N SER A 37 4.45 3.66 -10.43
CA SER A 37 3.72 2.41 -10.26
C SER A 37 2.46 2.66 -9.44
N MET A 38 1.45 1.81 -9.60
CA MET A 38 0.19 1.92 -8.88
C MET A 38 -0.31 0.53 -8.51
N THR A 39 -0.62 0.34 -7.25
CA THR A 39 -1.13 -0.94 -6.74
C THR A 39 -2.40 -0.74 -5.95
N LYS A 40 -3.27 -1.74 -5.99
CA LYS A 40 -4.33 -1.91 -5.01
C LYS A 40 -3.83 -2.92 -3.99
N THR A 41 -3.62 -2.49 -2.76
CA THR A 41 -3.10 -3.33 -1.69
C THR A 41 -4.19 -3.62 -0.67
N VAL A 42 -4.37 -4.90 -0.36
CA VAL A 42 -5.31 -5.38 0.66
C VAL A 42 -4.48 -5.86 1.83
N VAL A 43 -4.63 -5.19 2.98
CA VAL A 43 -3.89 -5.51 4.20
C VAL A 43 -4.81 -6.23 5.17
N HIS A 44 -4.45 -7.45 5.53
CA HIS A 44 -5.24 -8.27 6.43
C HIS A 44 -4.89 -7.96 7.89
N PRO A 45 -5.88 -7.98 8.81
CA PRO A 45 -5.62 -7.77 10.24
C PRO A 45 -4.68 -8.83 10.81
N GLY A 46 -3.97 -8.47 11.87
CA GLY A 46 -3.24 -9.41 12.71
C GLY A 46 -1.73 -9.24 12.77
N LYS A 47 -1.12 -8.53 11.81
CA LYS A 47 0.33 -8.33 11.80
C LYS A 47 0.71 -6.92 11.38
N PRO A 48 1.61 -6.25 12.11
CA PRO A 48 2.20 -5.02 11.64
C PRO A 48 3.22 -5.31 10.53
N HIS A 49 3.31 -4.38 9.59
CA HIS A 49 4.28 -4.44 8.50
C HIS A 49 5.16 -3.20 8.56
N ARG A 50 6.48 -3.41 8.59
CA ARG A 50 7.43 -2.31 8.47
C ARG A 50 7.82 -2.14 7.02
N TRP A 51 7.62 -0.94 6.49
CA TRP A 51 7.95 -0.60 5.11
C TRP A 51 8.82 0.65 5.06
N HIS A 52 9.79 0.65 4.15
CA HIS A 52 10.69 1.78 3.96
C HIS A 52 11.16 1.83 2.50
N TYR A 53 10.65 2.80 1.75
CA TYR A 53 11.05 3.03 0.37
C TYR A 53 12.14 4.10 0.33
N GLN A 54 13.41 3.67 0.23
CA GLN A 54 14.55 4.57 0.27
C GLN A 54 14.79 5.32 -1.03
N HIS A 55 14.24 4.81 -2.14
CA HIS A 55 14.49 5.34 -3.49
C HIS A 55 13.23 5.80 -4.21
N HIS A 56 12.08 5.66 -3.59
CA HIS A 56 10.79 6.02 -4.17
C HIS A 56 9.98 6.86 -3.19
N LEU A 57 9.25 7.82 -3.73
CA LEU A 57 8.24 8.54 -2.96
C LEU A 57 6.91 7.79 -3.10
N GLU A 58 6.12 7.78 -2.05
CA GLU A 58 4.88 7.00 -1.98
C GLU A 58 3.73 7.86 -1.52
N THR A 59 2.58 7.66 -2.14
CA THR A 59 1.29 8.18 -1.66
C THR A 59 0.34 7.02 -1.53
N CYS A 60 -0.36 6.95 -0.42
CA CYS A 60 -1.31 5.88 -0.15
C CYS A 60 -2.66 6.46 0.26
N TYR A 61 -3.70 6.05 -0.44
CA TYR A 61 -5.08 6.44 -0.19
C TYR A 61 -5.86 5.25 0.33
N CYS A 62 -6.49 5.39 1.50
CA CYS A 62 -7.31 4.33 2.06
C CYS A 62 -8.71 4.35 1.43
N VAL A 63 -9.10 3.25 0.80
CA VAL A 63 -10.42 3.07 0.22
C VAL A 63 -11.41 2.59 1.26
N SER A 64 -11.01 1.60 2.06
CA SER A 64 -11.89 0.97 3.05
C SER A 64 -11.09 0.32 4.17
N GLY A 65 -11.74 0.06 5.29
CA GLY A 65 -11.11 -0.57 6.44
C GLY A 65 -10.45 0.42 7.37
N LYS A 66 -9.86 -0.08 8.46
CA LYS A 66 -9.22 0.72 9.51
C LYS A 66 -7.83 0.17 9.82
N GLY A 67 -6.88 1.07 10.00
CA GLY A 67 -5.52 0.72 10.36
C GLY A 67 -4.82 1.79 11.17
N LEU A 68 -3.59 1.50 11.57
CA LEU A 68 -2.69 2.42 12.22
C LEU A 68 -1.42 2.56 11.41
N LEU A 69 -0.96 3.79 11.28
CA LEU A 69 0.32 4.14 10.69
C LEU A 69 1.21 4.71 11.79
N ILE A 70 2.40 4.19 11.94
CA ILE A 70 3.39 4.68 12.90
C ILE A 70 4.59 5.20 12.12
N ASN A 71 4.84 6.50 12.25
CA ASN A 71 6.04 7.12 11.69
C ASN A 71 7.22 6.77 12.60
N GLU A 72 8.21 6.06 12.05
CA GLU A 72 9.32 5.54 12.85
C GLU A 72 10.19 6.66 13.43
N ALA A 73 10.43 7.71 12.65
CA ALA A 73 11.30 8.82 13.08
C ALA A 73 10.66 9.67 14.18
N SER A 74 9.37 10.02 14.03
CA SER A 74 8.67 10.89 14.97
C SER A 74 7.93 10.15 16.08
N GLN A 75 7.73 8.82 15.91
CA GLN A 75 6.91 7.98 16.77
C GLN A 75 5.43 8.42 16.79
N GLU A 76 5.02 9.21 15.81
CA GLU A 76 3.62 9.61 15.67
C GLU A 76 2.78 8.42 15.22
N ILE A 77 1.63 8.26 15.85
CA ILE A 77 0.66 7.20 15.52
C ILE A 77 -0.57 7.87 14.92
N VAL A 78 -0.93 7.45 13.71
CA VAL A 78 -2.04 8.03 12.96
C VAL A 78 -3.06 6.95 12.63
N ALA A 79 -4.33 7.23 12.93
CA ALA A 79 -5.43 6.37 12.53
C ALA A 79 -5.73 6.56 11.04
N ILE A 80 -5.77 5.47 10.30
CA ILE A 80 -6.03 5.45 8.86
C ILE A 80 -7.39 4.81 8.62
N GLY A 81 -8.34 5.58 8.15
CA GLY A 81 -9.66 5.12 7.73
C GLY A 81 -9.98 5.54 6.31
N PRO A 82 -11.20 5.30 5.81
CA PRO A 82 -11.59 5.69 4.46
C PRO A 82 -11.32 7.17 4.19
N ASP A 83 -10.79 7.44 3.01
CA ASP A 83 -10.41 8.77 2.50
C ASP A 83 -9.15 9.38 3.14
N VAL A 84 -8.58 8.76 4.17
CA VAL A 84 -7.32 9.22 4.73
C VAL A 84 -6.19 8.89 3.75
N THR A 85 -5.37 9.89 3.46
CA THR A 85 -4.22 9.76 2.56
C THR A 85 -2.95 10.11 3.34
N TYR A 86 -1.92 9.29 3.19
CA TYR A 86 -0.62 9.65 3.72
C TYR A 86 0.41 9.73 2.59
N VAL A 87 1.30 10.69 2.71
CA VAL A 87 2.33 10.99 1.70
C VAL A 87 3.68 10.81 2.34
N LEU A 88 4.45 9.87 1.83
CA LEU A 88 5.80 9.59 2.32
C LEU A 88 6.80 10.34 1.44
N ASP A 89 6.93 11.64 1.68
CA ASP A 89 7.70 12.58 0.87
C ASP A 89 9.16 12.74 1.30
N LYS A 90 9.56 12.06 2.36
CA LYS A 90 10.92 12.10 2.93
C LYS A 90 11.50 10.70 3.08
N HIS A 91 11.06 9.75 2.27
CA HIS A 91 11.47 8.34 2.38
C HIS A 91 11.22 7.79 3.79
N ASP A 92 10.09 8.13 4.39
CA ASP A 92 9.77 7.83 5.79
C ASP A 92 9.64 6.33 6.02
N ALA A 93 10.45 5.81 6.95
CA ALA A 93 10.25 4.46 7.45
C ALA A 93 9.01 4.42 8.35
N HIS A 94 8.16 3.45 8.14
CA HIS A 94 6.89 3.40 8.85
C HIS A 94 6.44 1.97 9.09
N THR A 95 5.57 1.80 10.08
CA THR A 95 4.88 0.55 10.38
C THR A 95 3.39 0.75 10.13
N PHE A 96 2.78 -0.21 9.45
CA PHE A 96 1.36 -0.18 9.14
C PHE A 96 0.70 -1.46 9.64
N GLU A 97 -0.48 -1.32 10.24
CA GLU A 97 -1.25 -2.45 10.75
C GLU A 97 -2.73 -2.25 10.49
N ALA A 98 -3.38 -3.20 9.82
CA ALA A 98 -4.83 -3.25 9.74
C ALA A 98 -5.38 -3.79 11.06
N LEU A 99 -6.40 -3.14 11.61
CA LEU A 99 -6.82 -3.38 13.00
C LEU A 99 -7.84 -4.49 13.16
N GLU A 100 -8.82 -4.57 12.26
CA GLU A 100 -9.94 -5.51 12.41
C GLU A 100 -10.54 -5.85 11.04
N PRO A 101 -11.28 -6.97 10.90
CA PRO A 101 -12.04 -7.24 9.68
C PRO A 101 -13.11 -6.16 9.45
N PRO A 102 -13.42 -5.79 8.19
CA PRO A 102 -12.82 -6.33 6.96
C PRO A 102 -11.37 -5.89 6.74
N PRO A 103 -10.61 -6.57 5.84
CA PRO A 103 -9.26 -6.13 5.47
C PRO A 103 -9.25 -4.69 4.97
N GLN A 104 -8.15 -3.99 5.22
CA GLN A 104 -7.98 -2.62 4.76
C GLN A 104 -7.52 -2.61 3.30
N THR A 105 -8.21 -1.84 2.46
CA THR A 105 -7.86 -1.68 1.05
C THR A 105 -7.30 -0.28 0.80
N CYS A 106 -6.12 -0.22 0.21
CA CYS A 106 -5.42 1.01 -0.10
C CYS A 106 -4.98 1.04 -1.55
N MET A 107 -5.07 2.23 -2.16
CA MET A 107 -4.43 2.51 -3.45
C MET A 107 -3.08 3.14 -3.19
N VAL A 108 -2.03 2.54 -3.74
CA VAL A 108 -0.64 2.95 -3.49
C VAL A 108 -0.02 3.41 -4.80
N GLY A 109 0.47 4.63 -4.82
CA GLY A 109 1.23 5.20 -5.91
C GLY A 109 2.69 5.38 -5.50
N LEU A 110 3.59 4.88 -6.33
CA LEU A 110 5.04 5.02 -6.15
C LEU A 110 5.63 5.71 -7.36
N MET A 111 6.43 6.74 -7.12
CA MET A 111 7.22 7.37 -8.15
C MET A 111 8.43 6.48 -8.45
N THR A 112 8.59 6.10 -9.70
CA THR A 112 9.71 5.22 -10.13
C THR A 112 10.87 6.00 -10.69
#